data_542becb62bd6f949bf5cbaac170eeb57
#
_entry.id   542becb62bd6f949bf5cbaac170eeb57
#
_cell.length_a   1.000
_cell.length_b   1.000
_cell.length_c   1.000
_cell.angle_alpha   90.00
_cell.angle_beta   90.00
_cell.angle_gamma   90.00
#
_symmetry.space_group_name_H-M   'P 1'
#
loop_
_entity.id
_entity.type
_entity.pdbx_description
1 polymer ?
#
loop_
_entity_poly.entity_id
_entity_poly.type
_entity_poly.pdbx_seq_one_letter_code
_entity_poly.pdbx_strand_id
1 'polypeptide(L)'
;MIFDPEIYCTAAETAELDGTAPLALAGDGLWVGVLSRGACLLDGVDRPGQSGDILLGPAPLVLTPQSDCHLLAVRLTGHCTDAYLLQLGAARWADGAACPGAAELIAQLCGAQTAPMAYALLCAAAKADETARPLPPLVAEAVAAIRQNYMALYGVEELSEQLGVTKSHLVRVFKQEMGVPPGKYMTNVRIEAVKTLLLTDEYNLDMIAGLTGFSGANYLCRVFKREVGLSPAAWRTAAAP
;
A
#
# COMPACT_ATOMS: atom_id res chain seq x y z
N MET A 1 -6.66 17.35 21.97
CA MET A 1 -6.13 16.48 20.89
C MET A 1 -5.76 17.43 19.76
N ILE A 2 -4.46 17.64 19.53
CA ILE A 2 -3.99 18.47 18.42
C ILE A 2 -4.08 17.59 17.16
N PHE A 3 -4.89 17.98 16.22
CA PHE A 3 -4.97 17.30 14.93
C PHE A 3 -3.71 17.67 14.14
N ASP A 4 -2.82 16.71 13.93
CA ASP A 4 -1.66 16.87 13.07
C ASP A 4 -1.94 16.19 11.72
N PRO A 5 -2.18 16.97 10.66
CA PRO A 5 -2.50 16.42 9.35
C PRO A 5 -1.34 15.63 8.73
N GLU A 6 -0.09 15.87 9.13
CA GLU A 6 1.08 15.17 8.61
C GLU A 6 1.14 13.70 9.03
N ILE A 7 0.56 13.36 10.19
CA ILE A 7 0.43 11.96 10.64
C ILE A 7 -0.49 11.16 9.71
N TYR A 8 -1.48 11.81 9.08
CA TYR A 8 -2.49 11.13 8.28
C TYR A 8 -2.08 10.95 6.83
N CYS A 9 -1.50 11.96 6.22
CA CYS A 9 -0.98 11.89 4.85
C CYS A 9 0.00 13.03 4.59
N THR A 10 1.22 12.71 4.19
CA THR A 10 2.23 13.69 3.80
C THR A 10 2.97 13.23 2.56
N ALA A 11 3.49 14.18 1.78
CA ALA A 11 4.41 13.92 0.68
C ALA A 11 5.84 13.86 1.26
N ALA A 12 6.49 12.71 1.13
CA ALA A 12 7.78 12.47 1.73
C ALA A 12 8.95 12.62 0.73
N GLU A 13 8.68 12.39 -0.55
CA GLU A 13 9.72 12.38 -1.59
C GLU A 13 9.10 12.62 -2.96
N THR A 14 9.87 13.20 -3.86
CA THR A 14 9.50 13.36 -5.27
C THR A 14 10.54 12.69 -6.16
N ALA A 15 10.11 12.15 -7.28
CA ALA A 15 10.96 11.53 -8.27
C ALA A 15 10.54 11.95 -9.68
N GLU A 16 11.49 12.07 -10.56
CA GLU A 16 11.30 12.40 -11.96
C GLU A 16 12.04 11.39 -12.84
N LEU A 17 11.34 10.89 -13.85
CA LEU A 17 11.93 10.14 -14.95
C LEU A 17 11.79 10.99 -16.19
N ASP A 18 12.91 11.34 -16.80
CA ASP A 18 12.99 12.05 -18.08
C ASP A 18 13.99 11.34 -19.00
N GLY A 19 13.49 10.86 -20.14
CA GLY A 19 14.29 10.11 -21.11
C GLY A 19 14.06 8.61 -21.12
N THR A 20 15.14 7.83 -21.30
CA THR A 20 15.09 6.37 -21.54
C THR A 20 15.80 5.53 -20.49
N ALA A 21 16.36 6.15 -19.45
CA ALA A 21 17.02 5.43 -18.37
C ALA A 21 15.99 4.84 -17.38
N PRO A 22 16.18 3.61 -16.88
CA PRO A 22 15.31 3.05 -15.86
C PRO A 22 15.34 3.88 -14.57
N LEU A 23 14.19 3.96 -13.87
CA LEU A 23 14.03 4.61 -12.57
C LEU A 23 13.60 3.60 -11.53
N ALA A 24 14.32 3.52 -10.42
CA ALA A 24 13.93 2.75 -9.25
C ALA A 24 13.34 3.69 -8.19
N LEU A 25 12.12 3.41 -7.74
CA LEU A 25 11.44 4.12 -6.67
C LEU A 25 11.49 3.26 -5.40
N ALA A 26 12.05 3.79 -4.34
CA ALA A 26 12.30 3.10 -3.08
C ALA A 26 11.55 3.76 -1.90
N GLY A 27 11.75 3.26 -0.69
CA GLY A 27 11.16 3.80 0.54
C GLY A 27 9.78 3.22 0.84
N ASP A 28 9.34 3.34 2.09
CA ASP A 28 8.01 2.88 2.50
C ASP A 28 6.94 3.91 2.10
N GLY A 29 5.76 3.45 1.71
CA GLY A 29 4.63 4.29 1.35
C GLY A 29 4.09 4.03 -0.06
N LEU A 30 3.21 4.91 -0.49
CA LEU A 30 2.56 4.87 -1.80
C LEU A 30 3.26 5.82 -2.77
N TRP A 31 3.72 5.31 -3.88
CA TRP A 31 4.09 6.14 -5.02
C TRP A 31 2.88 6.42 -5.91
N VAL A 32 2.64 7.68 -6.15
CA VAL A 32 1.64 8.19 -7.11
C VAL A 32 2.38 9.00 -8.16
N GLY A 33 2.27 8.61 -9.41
CA GLY A 33 2.96 9.28 -10.51
C GLY A 33 2.06 9.50 -11.71
N VAL A 34 2.38 10.48 -12.55
CA VAL A 34 1.71 10.74 -13.83
C VAL A 34 2.73 10.60 -14.95
N LEU A 35 2.44 9.71 -15.89
CA LEU A 35 3.19 9.55 -17.12
C LEU A 35 2.66 10.53 -18.16
N SER A 36 3.35 11.66 -18.33
CA SER A 36 2.93 12.73 -19.23
C SER A 36 3.36 12.51 -20.68
N ARG A 37 4.41 11.70 -20.91
CA ARG A 37 4.96 11.40 -22.23
C ARG A 37 5.51 9.98 -22.30
N GLY A 38 5.33 9.31 -23.43
CA GLY A 38 5.93 8.03 -23.74
C GLY A 38 5.17 6.81 -23.23
N ALA A 39 5.86 5.67 -23.21
CA ALA A 39 5.37 4.41 -22.68
C ALA A 39 6.41 3.80 -21.75
N CYS A 40 5.97 3.27 -20.61
CA CYS A 40 6.83 2.77 -19.56
C CYS A 40 6.32 1.45 -19.00
N LEU A 41 7.21 0.46 -18.89
CA LEU A 41 6.93 -0.78 -18.16
C LEU A 41 7.11 -0.56 -16.66
N LEU A 42 6.22 -1.15 -15.89
CA LEU A 42 6.32 -1.29 -14.46
C LEU A 42 6.56 -2.76 -14.13
N ASP A 43 7.59 -3.04 -13.38
CA ASP A 43 7.95 -4.44 -13.05
C ASP A 43 6.78 -5.14 -12.33
N GLY A 44 6.50 -6.37 -12.80
CA GLY A 44 5.36 -7.15 -12.30
C GLY A 44 3.98 -6.75 -12.84
N VAL A 45 3.90 -5.81 -13.78
CA VAL A 45 2.65 -5.38 -14.43
C VAL A 45 2.70 -5.65 -15.93
N ASP A 46 1.79 -6.50 -16.43
CA ASP A 46 1.78 -6.94 -17.82
C ASP A 46 1.51 -5.80 -18.83
N ARG A 47 0.71 -4.81 -18.44
CA ARG A 47 0.36 -3.68 -19.29
C ARG A 47 1.38 -2.56 -19.13
N PRO A 48 2.00 -2.06 -20.22
CA PRO A 48 2.78 -0.83 -20.15
C PRO A 48 1.87 0.38 -19.87
N GLY A 49 2.35 1.31 -19.04
CA GLY A 49 1.74 2.62 -18.90
C GLY A 49 1.88 3.43 -20.19
N GLN A 50 0.86 4.20 -20.49
CA GLN A 50 0.79 5.12 -21.63
C GLN A 50 0.73 6.57 -21.16
N SER A 51 1.03 7.52 -22.04
CA SER A 51 0.86 8.94 -21.73
C SER A 51 -0.56 9.24 -21.25
N GLY A 52 -0.67 9.85 -20.08
CA GLY A 52 -1.92 10.11 -19.36
C GLY A 52 -2.21 9.12 -18.24
N ASP A 53 -1.57 7.95 -18.20
CA ASP A 53 -1.77 6.98 -17.12
C ASP A 53 -1.16 7.46 -15.79
N ILE A 54 -1.76 6.99 -14.70
CA ILE A 54 -1.31 7.23 -13.34
C ILE A 54 -0.65 5.96 -12.80
N LEU A 55 0.57 6.08 -12.31
CA LEU A 55 1.27 5.07 -11.53
C LEU A 55 0.71 5.06 -10.12
N LEU A 56 0.34 3.88 -9.62
CA LEU A 56 -0.06 3.64 -8.24
C LEU A 56 0.65 2.39 -7.74
N GLY A 57 1.37 2.47 -6.64
CA GLY A 57 1.97 1.27 -6.07
C GLY A 57 2.83 1.47 -4.84
N PRO A 58 2.94 0.40 -4.02
CA PRO A 58 3.94 0.35 -2.95
C PRO A 58 5.35 0.20 -3.53
N ALA A 59 6.34 0.79 -2.88
CA ALA A 59 7.74 0.52 -3.20
C ALA A 59 8.17 -0.90 -2.72
N PRO A 60 9.23 -1.48 -3.28
CA PRO A 60 10.03 -0.93 -4.38
C PRO A 60 9.35 -1.07 -5.75
N LEU A 61 9.51 -0.07 -6.61
CA LEU A 61 9.03 -0.09 -7.99
C LEU A 61 10.21 0.13 -8.94
N VAL A 62 10.21 -0.59 -10.05
CA VAL A 62 11.17 -0.37 -11.13
C VAL A 62 10.40 -0.01 -12.39
N LEU A 63 10.72 1.16 -12.93
CA LEU A 63 10.15 1.72 -14.14
C LEU A 63 11.17 1.60 -15.27
N THR A 64 10.78 0.93 -16.36
CA THR A 64 11.63 0.75 -17.54
C THR A 64 10.98 1.42 -18.74
N PRO A 65 11.50 2.57 -19.19
CA PRO A 65 11.00 3.26 -20.37
C PRO A 65 11.11 2.40 -21.62
N GLN A 66 10.04 2.38 -22.43
CA GLN A 66 10.03 1.78 -23.77
C GLN A 66 10.23 2.81 -24.90
N SER A 67 10.11 4.07 -24.56
CA SER A 67 10.32 5.22 -25.43
C SER A 67 10.89 6.37 -24.60
N ASP A 68 11.07 7.54 -25.20
CA ASP A 68 11.38 8.76 -24.45
C ASP A 68 10.19 9.11 -23.55
N CYS A 69 10.37 8.94 -22.25
CA CYS A 69 9.33 9.07 -21.22
C CYS A 69 9.54 10.30 -20.37
N HIS A 70 8.42 10.88 -19.93
CA HIS A 70 8.43 11.84 -18.83
C HIS A 70 7.37 11.46 -17.81
N LEU A 71 7.81 11.18 -16.58
CA LEU A 71 6.94 10.84 -15.45
C LEU A 71 7.38 11.66 -14.23
N LEU A 72 6.42 12.26 -13.57
CA LEU A 72 6.58 12.86 -12.24
C LEU A 72 5.88 11.99 -11.21
N ALA A 73 6.54 11.72 -10.10
CA ALA A 73 5.99 10.90 -9.03
C ALA A 73 6.24 11.53 -7.65
N VAL A 74 5.32 11.27 -6.75
CA VAL A 74 5.38 11.69 -5.34
C VAL A 74 5.16 10.47 -4.46
N ARG A 75 5.98 10.32 -3.45
CA ARG A 75 5.80 9.31 -2.41
C ARG A 75 4.96 9.86 -1.27
N LEU A 76 3.83 9.23 -1.01
CA LEU A 76 2.92 9.56 0.08
C LEU A 76 3.14 8.59 1.23
N THR A 77 3.09 9.11 2.46
CA THR A 77 3.20 8.34 3.70
C THR A 77 2.15 8.79 4.70
N GLY A 78 1.90 7.97 5.74
CA GLY A 78 0.95 8.27 6.80
C GLY A 78 -0.21 7.28 6.87
N HIS A 79 -0.99 7.35 7.95
CA HIS A 79 -2.03 6.35 8.25
C HIS A 79 -3.08 6.16 7.14
N CYS A 80 -3.49 7.24 6.47
CA CYS A 80 -4.45 7.13 5.36
C CYS A 80 -3.81 6.44 4.16
N THR A 81 -2.53 6.70 3.90
CA THR A 81 -1.77 6.06 2.84
C THR A 81 -1.59 4.57 3.12
N ASP A 82 -1.24 4.19 4.35
CA ASP A 82 -1.09 2.80 4.76
C ASP A 82 -2.41 2.03 4.63
N ALA A 83 -3.52 2.66 5.04
CA ALA A 83 -4.86 2.09 4.87
C ALA A 83 -5.21 1.86 3.40
N TYR A 84 -4.85 2.79 2.51
CA TYR A 84 -5.07 2.65 1.08
C TYR A 84 -4.18 1.58 0.46
N LEU A 85 -2.90 1.50 0.84
CA LEU A 85 -1.97 0.47 0.38
C LEU A 85 -2.47 -0.94 0.66
N LEU A 86 -3.13 -1.16 1.80
CA LEU A 86 -3.76 -2.44 2.12
C LEU A 86 -4.91 -2.80 1.15
N GLN A 87 -5.55 -1.80 0.54
CA GLN A 87 -6.59 -2.01 -0.48
C GLN A 87 -6.00 -2.20 -1.87
N LEU A 88 -5.01 -1.39 -2.21
CA LEU A 88 -4.37 -1.37 -3.51
C LEU A 88 -3.75 -2.74 -3.85
N GLY A 89 -3.08 -3.36 -2.88
CA GLY A 89 -2.44 -4.68 -3.00
C GLY A 89 -1.15 -4.63 -3.81
N ALA A 90 -1.23 -4.50 -5.12
CA ALA A 90 -0.08 -4.49 -6.04
C ALA A 90 -0.01 -3.20 -6.84
N ALA A 91 1.20 -2.88 -7.32
CA ALA A 91 1.42 -1.75 -8.20
C ALA A 91 0.69 -1.91 -9.54
N ARG A 92 0.23 -0.79 -10.11
CA ARG A 92 -0.51 -0.77 -11.37
C ARG A 92 -0.51 0.58 -12.06
N TRP A 93 -0.92 0.58 -13.32
CA TRP A 93 -1.30 1.77 -14.05
C TRP A 93 -2.83 1.94 -14.00
N ALA A 94 -3.30 3.09 -13.57
CA ALA A 94 -4.70 3.51 -13.61
C ALA A 94 -4.92 4.52 -14.74
N ASP A 95 -6.17 4.63 -15.21
CA ASP A 95 -6.53 5.63 -16.23
C ASP A 95 -6.51 7.03 -15.61
N GLY A 96 -5.67 7.92 -16.13
CA GLY A 96 -5.58 9.29 -15.66
C GLY A 96 -6.83 10.13 -15.92
N ALA A 97 -7.67 9.74 -16.87
CA ALA A 97 -8.96 10.39 -17.09
C ALA A 97 -9.91 10.24 -15.89
N ALA A 98 -9.73 9.17 -15.09
CA ALA A 98 -10.48 8.95 -13.88
C ALA A 98 -10.00 9.81 -12.68
N CYS A 99 -8.86 10.48 -12.82
CA CYS A 99 -8.24 11.32 -11.79
C CYS A 99 -7.89 12.72 -12.32
N PRO A 100 -8.87 13.51 -12.74
CA PRO A 100 -8.62 14.86 -13.23
C PRO A 100 -7.95 15.69 -12.11
N GLY A 101 -6.88 16.41 -12.45
CA GLY A 101 -6.13 17.24 -11.50
C GLY A 101 -4.95 16.54 -10.80
N ALA A 102 -4.75 15.23 -10.99
CA ALA A 102 -3.61 14.54 -10.39
C ALA A 102 -2.26 15.11 -10.85
N ALA A 103 -2.14 15.43 -12.14
CA ALA A 103 -0.93 16.02 -12.70
C ALA A 103 -0.59 17.37 -12.04
N GLU A 104 -1.59 18.24 -11.86
CA GLU A 104 -1.43 19.53 -11.19
C GLU A 104 -1.05 19.36 -9.72
N LEU A 105 -1.70 18.44 -9.01
CA LEU A 105 -1.37 18.16 -7.60
C LEU A 105 0.05 17.63 -7.44
N ILE A 106 0.49 16.72 -8.31
CA ILE A 106 1.86 16.20 -8.29
C ILE A 106 2.86 17.31 -8.59
N ALA A 107 2.62 18.14 -9.61
CA ALA A 107 3.48 19.26 -9.95
C ALA A 107 3.59 20.28 -8.79
N GLN A 108 2.48 20.56 -8.11
CA GLN A 108 2.46 21.45 -6.94
C GLN A 108 3.22 20.83 -5.76
N LEU A 109 3.07 19.53 -5.50
CA LEU A 109 3.79 18.82 -4.45
C LEU A 109 5.29 18.72 -4.71
N CYS A 110 5.74 18.74 -5.95
CA CYS A 110 7.16 18.87 -6.29
C CYS A 110 7.73 20.24 -5.90
N GLY A 111 6.89 21.28 -5.85
CA GLY A 111 7.30 22.63 -5.45
C GLY A 111 7.09 22.94 -3.97
N ALA A 112 6.00 22.44 -3.37
CA ALA A 112 5.65 22.70 -1.97
C ALA A 112 4.89 21.50 -1.39
N GLN A 113 5.55 20.74 -0.53
CA GLN A 113 5.00 19.54 0.09
C GLN A 113 4.08 19.93 1.25
N THR A 114 2.76 19.94 1.03
CA THR A 114 1.77 20.22 2.07
C THR A 114 0.86 19.02 2.30
N ALA A 115 0.53 18.74 3.56
CA ALA A 115 -0.34 17.62 3.93
C ALA A 115 -1.74 17.69 3.28
N PRO A 116 -2.43 18.84 3.17
CA PRO A 116 -3.71 18.92 2.48
C PRO A 116 -3.63 18.53 1.00
N MET A 117 -2.56 18.90 0.29
CA MET A 117 -2.37 18.53 -1.12
C MET A 117 -2.04 17.05 -1.26
N ALA A 118 -1.21 16.50 -0.36
CA ALA A 118 -0.91 15.08 -0.30
C ALA A 118 -2.19 14.24 -0.08
N TYR A 119 -3.06 14.68 0.83
CA TYR A 119 -4.34 14.02 1.08
C TYR A 119 -5.30 14.14 -0.12
N ALA A 120 -5.35 15.30 -0.77
CA ALA A 120 -6.13 15.49 -1.99
C ALA A 120 -5.66 14.56 -3.12
N LEU A 121 -4.33 14.40 -3.30
CA LEU A 121 -3.77 13.46 -4.27
C LEU A 121 -4.10 12.01 -3.92
N LEU A 122 -4.02 11.62 -2.65
CA LEU A 122 -4.42 10.29 -2.18
C LEU A 122 -5.90 10.01 -2.48
N CYS A 123 -6.80 10.97 -2.20
CA CYS A 123 -8.23 10.84 -2.52
C CYS A 123 -8.49 10.72 -4.02
N ALA A 124 -7.76 11.49 -4.83
CA ALA A 124 -7.86 11.44 -6.28
C ALA A 124 -7.36 10.08 -6.82
N ALA A 125 -6.23 9.59 -6.32
CA ALA A 125 -5.70 8.28 -6.64
C ALA A 125 -6.66 7.14 -6.27
N ALA A 126 -7.28 7.21 -5.09
CA ALA A 126 -8.26 6.23 -4.65
C ALA A 126 -9.51 6.19 -5.55
N LYS A 127 -9.98 7.35 -6.04
CA LYS A 127 -11.09 7.41 -7.02
C LYS A 127 -10.71 6.81 -8.37
N ALA A 128 -9.50 7.08 -8.85
CA ALA A 128 -9.02 6.47 -10.09
C ALA A 128 -8.96 4.93 -9.97
N ASP A 129 -8.66 4.44 -8.78
CA ASP A 129 -8.61 3.03 -8.48
C ASP A 129 -10.02 2.39 -8.39
N GLU A 130 -11.02 3.08 -7.87
CA GLU A 130 -12.43 2.63 -7.85
C GLU A 130 -13.01 2.43 -9.26
N THR A 131 -12.53 3.17 -10.27
CA THR A 131 -12.88 2.96 -11.67
C THR A 131 -12.06 1.83 -12.32
N ALA A 132 -10.96 1.40 -11.69
CA ALA A 132 -10.28 0.18 -12.04
C ALA A 132 -11.18 -1.02 -11.72
N ARG A 133 -11.15 -2.04 -12.59
CA ARG A 133 -11.93 -3.26 -12.52
C ARG A 133 -12.20 -3.71 -11.07
N PRO A 134 -13.46 -3.82 -10.66
CA PRO A 134 -13.79 -4.24 -9.31
C PRO A 134 -13.18 -5.61 -9.03
N LEU A 135 -12.68 -5.80 -7.82
CA LEU A 135 -12.17 -7.09 -7.40
C LEU A 135 -13.23 -8.18 -7.63
N PRO A 136 -12.85 -9.38 -8.09
CA PRO A 136 -13.77 -10.50 -8.14
C PRO A 136 -14.47 -10.68 -6.79
N PRO A 137 -15.77 -10.99 -6.75
CA PRO A 137 -16.55 -11.06 -5.51
C PRO A 137 -15.87 -11.89 -4.42
N LEU A 138 -15.34 -13.06 -4.76
CA LEU A 138 -14.59 -13.91 -3.82
C LEU A 138 -13.40 -13.20 -3.18
N VAL A 139 -12.65 -12.42 -3.95
CA VAL A 139 -11.47 -11.69 -3.43
C VAL A 139 -11.90 -10.52 -2.56
N ALA A 140 -12.93 -9.79 -2.99
CA ALA A 140 -13.50 -8.68 -2.22
C ALA A 140 -14.03 -9.17 -0.86
N GLU A 141 -14.77 -10.30 -0.84
CA GLU A 141 -15.26 -10.93 0.39
C GLU A 141 -14.11 -11.42 1.28
N ALA A 142 -13.07 -12.02 0.69
CA ALA A 142 -11.88 -12.45 1.44
C ALA A 142 -11.15 -11.26 2.09
N VAL A 143 -10.97 -10.18 1.35
CA VAL A 143 -10.36 -8.93 1.87
C VAL A 143 -11.19 -8.36 3.01
N ALA A 144 -12.51 -8.28 2.84
CA ALA A 144 -13.43 -7.79 3.87
C ALA A 144 -13.39 -8.68 5.13
N ALA A 145 -13.44 -10.01 4.97
CA ALA A 145 -13.38 -10.97 6.08
C ALA A 145 -12.06 -10.85 6.85
N ILE A 146 -10.91 -10.75 6.15
CA ILE A 146 -9.61 -10.57 6.80
C ILE A 146 -9.60 -9.26 7.60
N ARG A 147 -10.03 -8.15 7.02
CA ARG A 147 -9.99 -6.84 7.69
C ARG A 147 -10.89 -6.76 8.92
N GLN A 148 -12.07 -7.37 8.84
CA GLN A 148 -13.03 -7.37 9.94
C GLN A 148 -12.62 -8.33 11.08
N ASN A 149 -11.97 -9.46 10.73
CA ASN A 149 -11.76 -10.56 11.66
C ASN A 149 -10.29 -10.99 11.81
N TYR A 150 -9.30 -10.18 11.38
CA TYR A 150 -7.89 -10.58 11.41
C TYR A 150 -7.40 -11.06 12.79
N MET A 151 -8.00 -10.57 13.86
CA MET A 151 -7.68 -10.98 15.24
C MET A 151 -8.10 -12.42 15.53
N ALA A 152 -9.28 -12.82 15.05
CA ALA A 152 -9.88 -14.13 15.34
C ALA A 152 -9.55 -15.20 14.32
N LEU A 153 -9.21 -14.83 13.06
CA LEU A 153 -8.87 -15.79 12.01
C LEU A 153 -7.56 -16.53 12.32
N TYR A 154 -7.63 -17.86 12.44
CA TYR A 154 -6.44 -18.69 12.67
C TYR A 154 -5.61 -18.95 11.41
N GLY A 155 -6.19 -18.77 10.22
CA GLY A 155 -5.43 -18.95 8.97
C GLY A 155 -6.29 -18.98 7.72
N VAL A 156 -5.64 -19.36 6.61
CA VAL A 156 -6.26 -19.39 5.27
C VAL A 156 -7.28 -20.54 5.15
N GLU A 157 -7.12 -21.60 5.91
CA GLU A 157 -8.07 -22.73 5.99
C GLU A 157 -9.43 -22.23 6.45
N GLU A 158 -9.48 -21.60 7.60
CA GLU A 158 -10.70 -21.07 8.16
C GLU A 158 -11.35 -20.03 7.26
N LEU A 159 -10.54 -19.13 6.68
CA LEU A 159 -11.01 -18.15 5.71
C LEU A 159 -11.65 -18.82 4.50
N SER A 160 -11.05 -19.89 3.97
CA SER A 160 -11.59 -20.61 2.82
C SER A 160 -12.90 -21.34 3.14
N GLU A 161 -13.02 -21.90 4.35
CA GLU A 161 -14.25 -22.52 4.87
C GLU A 161 -15.39 -21.50 5.00
N GLN A 162 -15.09 -20.32 5.58
CA GLN A 162 -16.07 -19.22 5.70
C GLN A 162 -16.61 -18.76 4.34
N LEU A 163 -15.74 -18.77 3.32
CA LEU A 163 -16.08 -18.35 1.96
C LEU A 163 -16.66 -19.50 1.10
N GLY A 164 -16.78 -20.71 1.64
CA GLY A 164 -17.33 -21.86 0.93
C GLY A 164 -16.50 -22.34 -0.26
N VAL A 165 -15.18 -22.12 -0.24
CA VAL A 165 -14.26 -22.51 -1.33
C VAL A 165 -13.10 -23.35 -0.81
N THR A 166 -12.40 -24.05 -1.71
CA THR A 166 -11.17 -24.75 -1.33
C THR A 166 -10.03 -23.76 -1.10
N LYS A 167 -9.15 -24.05 -0.14
CA LYS A 167 -7.94 -23.26 0.13
C LYS A 167 -7.11 -22.99 -1.13
N SER A 168 -6.89 -24.03 -1.95
CA SER A 168 -6.09 -23.90 -3.18
C SER A 168 -6.71 -22.94 -4.18
N HIS A 169 -8.05 -22.97 -4.32
CA HIS A 169 -8.77 -22.02 -5.18
C HIS A 169 -8.64 -20.59 -4.65
N LEU A 170 -8.90 -20.38 -3.37
CA LEU A 170 -8.76 -19.08 -2.73
C LEU A 170 -7.34 -18.51 -2.89
N VAL A 171 -6.30 -19.30 -2.57
CA VAL A 171 -4.91 -18.86 -2.67
C VAL A 171 -4.56 -18.46 -4.11
N ARG A 172 -4.96 -19.24 -5.09
CA ARG A 172 -4.68 -18.97 -6.50
C ARG A 172 -5.36 -17.68 -6.97
N VAL A 173 -6.68 -17.53 -6.74
CA VAL A 173 -7.44 -16.38 -7.21
C VAL A 173 -7.03 -15.12 -6.47
N PHE A 174 -6.88 -15.20 -5.14
CA PHE A 174 -6.45 -14.07 -4.32
C PHE A 174 -5.05 -13.57 -4.71
N LYS A 175 -4.08 -14.50 -4.93
CA LYS A 175 -2.74 -14.12 -5.35
C LYS A 175 -2.72 -13.50 -6.74
N GLN A 176 -3.55 -13.98 -7.66
CA GLN A 176 -3.67 -13.43 -9.01
C GLN A 176 -4.14 -11.97 -8.99
N GLU A 177 -5.11 -11.64 -8.14
CA GLU A 177 -5.69 -10.28 -8.08
C GLU A 177 -4.93 -9.34 -7.14
N MET A 178 -4.45 -9.86 -6.00
CA MET A 178 -3.81 -9.06 -4.95
C MET A 178 -2.27 -9.08 -5.00
N GLY A 179 -1.66 -9.83 -5.92
CA GLY A 179 -0.21 -10.01 -6.02
C GLY A 179 0.41 -10.85 -4.90
N VAL A 180 -0.25 -10.99 -3.75
CA VAL A 180 0.24 -11.73 -2.58
C VAL A 180 -0.77 -12.78 -2.13
N PRO A 181 -0.31 -13.90 -1.51
CA PRO A 181 -1.22 -14.90 -0.95
C PRO A 181 -2.06 -14.34 0.21
N PRO A 182 -3.28 -14.86 0.47
CA PRO A 182 -4.15 -14.37 1.54
C PRO A 182 -3.52 -14.44 2.94
N GLY A 183 -2.70 -15.45 3.23
CA GLY A 183 -1.96 -15.54 4.50
C GLY A 183 -0.93 -14.44 4.69
N LYS A 184 -0.26 -14.02 3.62
CA LYS A 184 0.65 -12.87 3.65
C LYS A 184 -0.11 -11.57 3.82
N TYR A 185 -1.22 -11.40 3.12
CA TYR A 185 -2.10 -10.24 3.26
C TYR A 185 -2.61 -10.11 4.70
N MET A 186 -3.10 -11.21 5.31
CA MET A 186 -3.51 -11.25 6.72
C MET A 186 -2.38 -10.85 7.67
N THR A 187 -1.16 -11.34 7.41
CA THR A 187 0.02 -10.97 8.20
C THR A 187 0.29 -9.46 8.09
N ASN A 188 0.22 -8.89 6.90
CA ASN A 188 0.41 -7.45 6.69
C ASN A 188 -0.63 -6.63 7.47
N VAL A 189 -1.92 -7.01 7.40
CA VAL A 189 -3.00 -6.35 8.17
C VAL A 189 -2.70 -6.38 9.68
N ARG A 190 -2.26 -7.52 10.21
CA ARG A 190 -1.87 -7.64 11.62
C ARG A 190 -0.67 -6.78 11.99
N ILE A 191 0.33 -6.71 11.13
CA ILE A 191 1.53 -5.88 11.34
C ILE A 191 1.17 -4.40 11.40
N GLU A 192 0.27 -3.92 10.54
CA GLU A 192 -0.19 -2.54 10.60
C GLU A 192 -0.97 -2.25 11.90
N ALA A 193 -1.81 -3.17 12.35
CA ALA A 193 -2.45 -3.07 13.67
C ALA A 193 -1.42 -3.05 14.82
N VAL A 194 -0.37 -3.86 14.74
CA VAL A 194 0.74 -3.83 15.71
C VAL A 194 1.42 -2.46 15.72
N LYS A 195 1.74 -1.89 14.56
CA LYS A 195 2.36 -0.56 14.46
C LYS A 195 1.50 0.50 15.15
N THR A 196 0.19 0.50 14.90
CA THR A 196 -0.75 1.42 15.53
C THR A 196 -0.75 1.30 17.06
N LEU A 197 -0.77 0.07 17.60
CA LEU A 197 -0.74 -0.16 19.04
C LEU A 197 0.63 0.13 19.68
N LEU A 198 1.71 0.02 18.92
CA LEU A 198 3.06 0.38 19.39
C LEU A 198 3.25 1.89 19.58
N LEU A 199 2.46 2.74 18.93
CA LEU A 199 2.50 4.20 19.11
C LEU A 199 1.88 4.65 20.42
N THR A 200 1.12 3.79 21.10
CA THR A 200 0.58 4.04 22.42
C THR A 200 1.42 3.31 23.46
N ASP A 201 1.72 3.96 24.59
CA ASP A 201 2.48 3.34 25.68
C ASP A 201 1.58 2.47 26.61
N GLU A 202 0.31 2.27 26.21
CA GLU A 202 -0.68 1.56 27.05
C GLU A 202 -0.53 0.04 27.01
N TYR A 203 0.08 -0.52 25.97
CA TYR A 203 0.10 -1.96 25.72
C TYR A 203 1.52 -2.55 25.75
N ASN A 204 1.68 -3.64 26.49
CA ASN A 204 2.85 -4.49 26.39
C ASN A 204 2.75 -5.45 25.18
N LEU A 205 3.86 -6.08 24.82
CA LEU A 205 3.92 -6.92 23.61
C LEU A 205 3.02 -8.17 23.67
N ASP A 206 2.74 -8.72 24.86
CA ASP A 206 1.83 -9.85 25.01
C ASP A 206 0.37 -9.41 24.77
N MET A 207 -0.01 -8.24 25.27
CA MET A 207 -1.31 -7.65 24.99
C MET A 207 -1.47 -7.32 23.49
N ILE A 208 -0.46 -6.71 22.88
CA ILE A 208 -0.46 -6.41 21.46
C ILE A 208 -0.61 -7.69 20.64
N ALA A 209 0.13 -8.76 20.98
CA ALA A 209 0.01 -10.05 20.31
C ALA A 209 -1.42 -10.58 20.37
N GLY A 210 -2.05 -10.58 21.55
CA GLY A 210 -3.44 -11.00 21.71
C GLY A 210 -4.43 -10.15 20.92
N LEU A 211 -4.27 -8.83 20.95
CA LEU A 211 -5.13 -7.86 20.23
C LEU A 211 -4.97 -7.90 18.71
N THR A 212 -3.88 -8.47 18.21
CA THR A 212 -3.57 -8.50 16.77
C THR A 212 -3.58 -9.90 16.17
N GLY A 213 -4.02 -10.91 16.94
CA GLY A 213 -4.18 -12.28 16.47
C GLY A 213 -2.88 -13.06 16.30
N PHE A 214 -1.80 -12.64 16.97
CA PHE A 214 -0.58 -13.44 17.08
C PHE A 214 -0.66 -14.37 18.29
N SER A 215 -0.09 -15.57 18.18
CA SER A 215 -0.12 -16.58 19.25
C SER A 215 0.73 -16.23 20.48
N GLY A 216 1.47 -15.12 20.46
CA GLY A 216 2.25 -14.62 21.58
C GLY A 216 3.34 -13.64 21.15
N ALA A 217 3.90 -12.90 22.11
CA ALA A 217 4.88 -11.82 21.86
C ALA A 217 6.12 -12.31 21.10
N ASN A 218 6.65 -13.50 21.42
CA ASN A 218 7.83 -14.05 20.75
C ASN A 218 7.59 -14.29 19.24
N TYR A 219 6.42 -14.79 18.90
CA TYR A 219 6.04 -15.00 17.49
C TYR A 219 5.82 -13.67 16.79
N LEU A 220 5.10 -12.74 17.44
CA LEU A 220 4.94 -11.39 16.95
C LEU A 220 6.29 -10.72 16.66
N CYS A 221 7.23 -10.71 17.60
CA CYS A 221 8.55 -10.10 17.44
C CYS A 221 9.30 -10.65 16.23
N ARG A 222 9.27 -11.98 16.05
CA ARG A 222 9.93 -12.63 14.91
C ARG A 222 9.30 -12.26 13.58
N VAL A 223 7.96 -12.26 13.49
CA VAL A 223 7.23 -11.90 12.29
C VAL A 223 7.42 -10.42 11.99
N PHE A 224 7.24 -9.55 12.98
CA PHE A 224 7.41 -8.11 12.84
C PHE A 224 8.82 -7.75 12.33
N LYS A 225 9.87 -8.31 12.93
CA LYS A 225 11.24 -8.08 12.47
C LYS A 225 11.48 -8.55 11.03
N ARG A 226 10.89 -9.68 10.65
CA ARG A 226 10.97 -10.19 9.27
C ARG A 226 10.27 -9.26 8.26
N GLU A 227 9.08 -8.72 8.62
CA GLU A 227 8.25 -7.92 7.72
C GLU A 227 8.68 -6.45 7.66
N VAL A 228 9.15 -5.90 8.79
CA VAL A 228 9.45 -4.46 8.95
C VAL A 228 10.97 -4.18 8.94
N GLY A 229 11.79 -5.22 9.13
CA GLY A 229 13.25 -5.08 9.24
C GLY A 229 13.75 -4.69 10.64
N LEU A 230 12.89 -4.13 11.50
CA LEU A 230 13.20 -3.71 12.87
C LEU A 230 12.44 -4.55 13.89
N SER A 231 12.98 -4.66 15.12
CA SER A 231 12.18 -5.21 16.22
C SER A 231 11.07 -4.24 16.63
N PRO A 232 9.95 -4.72 17.24
CA PRO A 232 8.89 -3.83 17.71
C PRO A 232 9.39 -2.71 18.64
N ALA A 233 10.33 -3.02 19.55
CA ALA A 233 10.92 -2.04 20.45
C ALA A 233 11.77 -1.00 19.70
N ALA A 234 12.62 -1.43 18.76
CA ALA A 234 13.41 -0.52 17.93
C ALA A 234 12.53 0.36 17.05
N TRP A 235 11.46 -0.23 16.49
CA TRP A 235 10.50 0.52 15.69
C TRP A 235 9.75 1.56 16.52
N ARG A 236 9.27 1.23 17.73
CA ARG A 236 8.64 2.18 18.67
C ARG A 236 9.57 3.37 18.97
N THR A 237 10.85 3.09 19.24
CA THR A 237 11.84 4.16 19.52
C THR A 237 12.08 5.04 18.28
N ALA A 238 12.09 4.47 17.07
CA ALA A 238 12.30 5.21 15.84
C ALA A 238 11.06 6.00 15.39
N ALA A 239 9.86 5.56 15.78
CA ALA A 239 8.57 6.20 15.44
C ALA A 239 8.08 7.16 16.55
N ALA A 240 8.74 7.20 17.72
CA ALA A 240 8.45 8.19 18.76
C ALA A 240 8.87 9.58 18.24
N PRO A 241 8.02 10.63 18.41
CA PRO A 241 8.28 11.99 17.94
C PRO A 241 9.45 12.65 18.65
#